data_4fa3354e909d9df51fc340e2e9864fa6
#
_entry.id   4fa3354e909d9df51fc340e2e9864fa6
#
_cell.length_a   1.000
_cell.length_b   1.000
_cell.length_c   1.000
_cell.angle_alpha   90.00
_cell.angle_beta   90.00
_cell.angle_gamma   90.00
#
_symmetry.space_group_name_H-M   'P 1'
#
loop_
_entity.id
_entity.type
_entity.pdbx_description
1 polymer ?
#
loop_
_entity_poly.entity_id
_entity_poly.type
_entity_poly.pdbx_seq_one_letter_code
_entity_poly.pdbx_strand_id
1 'polypeptide(L)'
;AKAGGEVTLDSKGTVVIVDDSGMSRKILRDILEEAGYAVLAEATDGLEGVLAYKTYYPDIITLDITMPNMDGTEALKEIKAYDSNAKVIMITAAGQQHKVIEALKLGAKRFITKPFDKEEILKNIEEVLEG
;
A
#
# COMPACT_ATOMS: atom_id res chain seq x y z
N ALA A 1 -22.91 -9.24 -5.87
CA ALA A 1 -21.49 -9.37 -6.07
C ALA A 1 -20.94 -8.16 -6.78
N LYS A 2 -19.73 -7.81 -6.47
CA LYS A 2 -19.11 -6.62 -7.04
C LYS A 2 -18.01 -7.02 -7.99
N ALA A 3 -17.83 -6.25 -9.04
CA ALA A 3 -16.67 -6.38 -9.87
C ALA A 3 -15.45 -5.93 -9.03
N GLY A 4 -14.29 -6.48 -9.33
CA GLY A 4 -13.08 -6.12 -8.63
C GLY A 4 -12.82 -4.62 -8.74
N GLY A 5 -12.48 -3.99 -7.64
CA GLY A 5 -12.18 -2.57 -7.58
C GLY A 5 -13.39 -1.65 -7.48
N GLU A 6 -14.60 -2.21 -7.48
CA GLU A 6 -15.80 -1.40 -7.33
C GLU A 6 -15.99 -0.97 -5.88
N VAL A 7 -16.16 0.33 -5.66
CA VAL A 7 -16.33 0.89 -4.32
C VAL A 7 -17.82 0.94 -3.98
N THR A 8 -18.16 0.49 -2.79
CA THR A 8 -19.53 0.54 -2.29
C THR A 8 -19.62 1.48 -1.10
N LEU A 9 -20.83 1.86 -0.73
CA LEU A 9 -21.08 2.70 0.44
C LEU A 9 -20.65 2.01 1.74
N ASP A 10 -20.57 0.67 1.73
CA ASP A 10 -20.18 -0.09 2.91
C ASP A 10 -18.66 -0.30 3.01
N SER A 11 -17.90 0.18 2.04
CA SER A 11 -16.45 0.05 2.06
C SER A 11 -15.86 0.84 3.22
N LYS A 12 -14.94 0.23 3.96
CA LYS A 12 -14.22 0.89 5.05
C LYS A 12 -13.17 1.86 4.55
N GLY A 13 -12.75 1.71 3.32
CA GLY A 13 -11.73 2.54 2.70
C GLY A 13 -11.22 1.90 1.42
N THR A 14 -10.42 2.65 0.66
CA THR A 14 -9.90 2.21 -0.62
C THR A 14 -8.39 2.06 -0.55
N VAL A 15 -7.87 1.02 -1.21
CA VAL A 15 -6.44 0.68 -1.15
C VAL A 15 -5.92 0.36 -2.53
N VAL A 16 -4.70 0.80 -2.82
CA VAL A 16 -3.92 0.33 -3.97
C VAL A 16 -2.74 -0.46 -3.41
N ILE A 17 -2.49 -1.63 -3.96
CA ILE A 17 -1.43 -2.54 -3.50
C ILE A 17 -0.33 -2.57 -4.56
N VAL A 18 0.91 -2.27 -4.14
CA VAL A 18 2.08 -2.25 -5.03
C VAL A 18 3.11 -3.24 -4.51
N ASP A 19 3.36 -4.31 -5.27
CA ASP A 19 4.30 -5.37 -4.89
C ASP A 19 4.60 -6.19 -6.13
N ASP A 20 5.85 -6.52 -6.38
CA ASP A 20 6.20 -7.31 -7.56
C ASP A 20 5.86 -8.80 -7.41
N SER A 21 5.53 -9.24 -6.20
CA SER A 21 5.13 -10.63 -5.96
C SER A 21 3.62 -10.79 -6.08
N GLY A 22 3.18 -11.58 -7.07
CA GLY A 22 1.75 -11.86 -7.24
C GLY A 22 1.15 -12.56 -6.05
N MET A 23 1.91 -13.45 -5.40
CA MET A 23 1.43 -14.12 -4.19
C MET A 23 1.23 -13.14 -3.04
N SER A 24 2.16 -12.21 -2.83
CA SER A 24 2.01 -11.19 -1.79
C SER A 24 0.80 -10.32 -2.04
N ARG A 25 0.60 -9.89 -3.29
CA ARG A 25 -0.57 -9.08 -3.64
C ARG A 25 -1.86 -9.85 -3.36
N LYS A 26 -1.91 -11.13 -3.72
CA LYS A 26 -3.11 -11.92 -3.49
C LYS A 26 -3.41 -12.07 -2.00
N ILE A 27 -2.40 -12.38 -1.19
CA ILE A 27 -2.59 -12.53 0.26
C ILE A 27 -3.11 -11.24 0.86
N LEU A 28 -2.47 -10.14 0.54
CA LEU A 28 -2.85 -8.83 1.07
C LEU A 28 -4.25 -8.42 0.61
N ARG A 29 -4.55 -8.63 -0.67
CA ARG A 29 -5.86 -8.33 -1.21
C ARG A 29 -6.95 -9.13 -0.50
N ASP A 30 -6.75 -10.44 -0.32
CA ASP A 30 -7.73 -11.30 0.35
C ASP A 30 -7.98 -10.81 1.78
N ILE A 31 -6.93 -10.46 2.51
CA ILE A 31 -7.06 -9.94 3.87
C ILE A 31 -7.89 -8.66 3.89
N LEU A 32 -7.58 -7.74 3.01
CA LEU A 32 -8.24 -6.43 2.98
C LEU A 32 -9.69 -6.55 2.53
N GLU A 33 -9.96 -7.32 1.50
CA GLU A 33 -11.32 -7.47 1.00
C GLU A 33 -12.23 -8.19 2.00
N GLU A 34 -11.71 -9.22 2.68
CA GLU A 34 -12.49 -9.89 3.72
C GLU A 34 -12.83 -8.95 4.87
N ALA A 35 -11.98 -7.97 5.13
CA ALA A 35 -12.21 -7.02 6.21
C ALA A 35 -13.08 -5.83 5.80
N GLY A 36 -13.48 -5.75 4.53
CA GLY A 36 -14.39 -4.72 4.07
C GLY A 36 -13.74 -3.55 3.34
N TYR A 37 -12.46 -3.64 3.00
CA TYR A 37 -11.77 -2.61 2.22
C TYR A 37 -11.90 -2.90 0.73
N ALA A 38 -11.92 -1.86 -0.09
CA ALA A 38 -11.98 -2.00 -1.54
C ALA A 38 -10.57 -1.83 -2.12
N VAL A 39 -10.08 -2.87 -2.80
CA VAL A 39 -8.79 -2.80 -3.49
C VAL A 39 -9.04 -2.32 -4.91
N LEU A 40 -8.65 -1.09 -5.20
CA LEU A 40 -8.96 -0.43 -6.48
C LEU A 40 -8.03 -0.87 -7.60
N ALA A 41 -6.80 -1.21 -7.27
CA ALA A 41 -5.82 -1.61 -8.26
C ALA A 41 -4.66 -2.33 -7.59
N GLU A 42 -3.94 -3.12 -8.39
CA GLU A 42 -2.67 -3.73 -8.01
C GLU A 42 -1.62 -3.27 -9.01
N ALA A 43 -0.41 -3.03 -8.54
CA ALA A 43 0.70 -2.64 -9.39
C ALA A 43 1.91 -3.52 -9.09
N THR A 44 2.78 -3.71 -10.07
CA THR A 44 3.89 -4.64 -9.97
C THR A 44 5.24 -3.96 -9.76
N ASP A 45 5.30 -2.64 -9.88
CA ASP A 45 6.52 -1.88 -9.59
C ASP A 45 6.15 -0.46 -9.15
N GLY A 46 7.17 0.30 -8.76
CA GLY A 46 6.96 1.65 -8.25
C GLY A 46 6.37 2.60 -9.27
N LEU A 47 6.76 2.48 -10.53
CA LEU A 47 6.25 3.35 -11.58
C LEU A 47 4.75 3.14 -11.77
N GLU A 48 4.33 1.87 -11.88
CA GLU A 48 2.91 1.54 -11.96
C GLU A 48 2.16 2.01 -10.72
N GLY A 49 2.80 1.89 -9.55
CA GLY A 49 2.21 2.34 -8.28
C GLY A 49 1.93 3.83 -8.27
N VAL A 50 2.88 4.64 -8.74
CA VAL A 50 2.69 6.09 -8.84
C VAL A 50 1.53 6.41 -9.78
N LEU A 51 1.48 5.76 -10.93
CA LEU A 51 0.39 5.97 -11.90
C LEU A 51 -0.96 5.57 -11.32
N ALA A 52 -1.00 4.45 -10.60
CA ALA A 52 -2.23 3.99 -9.98
C ALA A 52 -2.71 4.98 -8.91
N TYR A 53 -1.78 5.54 -8.12
CA TYR A 53 -2.16 6.55 -7.14
C TYR A 53 -2.81 7.76 -7.81
N LYS A 54 -2.20 8.24 -8.88
CA LYS A 54 -2.72 9.41 -9.60
C LYS A 54 -4.07 9.14 -10.27
N THR A 55 -4.29 7.90 -10.66
CA THR A 55 -5.53 7.50 -11.33
C THR A 55 -6.68 7.31 -10.34
N TYR A 56 -6.41 6.64 -9.23
CA TYR A 56 -7.47 6.18 -8.33
C TYR A 56 -7.60 6.98 -7.04
N TYR A 57 -6.59 7.72 -6.64
CA TYR A 57 -6.59 8.48 -5.38
C TYR A 57 -7.10 7.64 -4.21
N PRO A 58 -6.43 6.53 -3.90
CA PRO A 58 -6.90 5.66 -2.81
C PRO A 58 -6.73 6.33 -1.44
N ASP A 59 -7.46 5.83 -0.46
CA ASP A 59 -7.26 6.27 0.92
C ASP A 59 -5.90 5.86 1.45
N ILE A 60 -5.43 4.68 1.03
CA ILE A 60 -4.11 4.15 1.43
C ILE A 60 -3.46 3.48 0.23
N ILE A 61 -2.15 3.63 0.10
CA ILE A 61 -1.36 2.83 -0.84
C ILE A 61 -0.30 2.07 -0.07
N THR A 62 -0.17 0.75 -0.34
CA THR A 62 0.90 -0.06 0.23
C THR A 62 1.99 -0.21 -0.82
N LEU A 63 3.24 0.03 -0.42
CA LEU A 63 4.40 -0.02 -1.31
C LEU A 63 5.44 -1.00 -0.77
N ASP A 64 5.73 -2.05 -1.53
CA ASP A 64 6.88 -2.90 -1.23
C ASP A 64 8.14 -2.06 -1.45
N ILE A 65 9.14 -2.25 -0.62
CA ILE A 65 10.38 -1.46 -0.71
C ILE A 65 11.18 -1.86 -1.93
N THR A 66 11.40 -3.16 -2.14
CA THR A 66 12.28 -3.63 -3.23
C THR A 66 11.47 -4.12 -4.41
N MET A 67 11.54 -3.37 -5.51
CA MET A 67 10.83 -3.68 -6.73
C MET A 67 11.68 -3.27 -7.94
N PRO A 68 11.45 -3.87 -9.12
CA PRO A 68 12.17 -3.45 -10.34
C PRO A 68 11.71 -2.08 -10.82
N ASN A 69 12.47 -1.48 -11.71
CA ASN A 69 12.21 -0.20 -12.38
C ASN A 69 12.24 1.00 -11.44
N MET A 70 11.38 1.02 -10.44
CA MET A 70 11.34 2.08 -9.42
C MET A 70 11.01 1.40 -8.10
N ASP A 71 11.88 1.51 -7.10
CA ASP A 71 11.63 0.89 -5.81
C ASP A 71 10.61 1.67 -4.98
N GLY A 72 10.22 1.10 -3.83
CA GLY A 72 9.18 1.70 -3.00
C GLY A 72 9.55 3.06 -2.44
N THR A 73 10.83 3.28 -2.13
CA THR A 73 11.27 4.57 -1.59
C THR A 73 11.16 5.67 -2.65
N GLU A 74 11.55 5.36 -3.88
CA GLU A 74 11.43 6.29 -4.99
C GLU A 74 9.96 6.58 -5.31
N ALA A 75 9.12 5.54 -5.32
CA ALA A 75 7.69 5.72 -5.53
C ALA A 75 7.07 6.59 -4.45
N LEU A 76 7.49 6.40 -3.20
CA LEU A 76 7.02 7.22 -2.08
C LEU A 76 7.33 8.70 -2.30
N LYS A 77 8.54 9.02 -2.74
CA LYS A 77 8.92 10.40 -3.03
C LYS A 77 8.01 11.01 -4.10
N GLU A 78 7.77 10.26 -5.18
CA GLU A 78 6.92 10.71 -6.28
C GLU A 78 5.49 10.94 -5.82
N ILE A 79 4.95 10.02 -5.06
CA ILE A 79 3.57 10.11 -4.56
C ILE A 79 3.42 11.29 -3.61
N LYS A 80 4.37 11.48 -2.69
CA LYS A 80 4.30 12.60 -1.73
C LYS A 80 4.52 13.94 -2.41
N ALA A 81 5.28 13.99 -3.49
CA ALA A 81 5.44 15.20 -4.28
C ALA A 81 4.14 15.55 -5.01
N TYR A 82 3.40 14.55 -5.44
CA TYR A 82 2.11 14.73 -6.11
C TYR A 82 1.00 15.08 -5.12
N ASP A 83 0.99 14.42 -3.96
CA ASP A 83 -0.02 14.61 -2.93
C ASP A 83 0.64 14.47 -1.55
N SER A 84 0.92 15.61 -0.92
CA SER A 84 1.61 15.62 0.38
C SER A 84 0.80 14.96 1.50
N ASN A 85 -0.51 14.77 1.29
CA ASN A 85 -1.39 14.12 2.27
C ASN A 85 -1.57 12.63 2.01
N ALA A 86 -0.88 12.07 1.02
CA ALA A 86 -0.98 10.65 0.70
C ALA A 86 -0.64 9.80 1.92
N LYS A 87 -1.46 8.79 2.18
CA LYS A 87 -1.23 7.85 3.28
C LYS A 87 -0.58 6.60 2.72
N VAL A 88 0.70 6.44 3.03
CA VAL A 88 1.53 5.36 2.48
C VAL A 88 1.98 4.43 3.60
N ILE A 89 1.79 3.13 3.38
CA ILE A 89 2.29 2.09 4.27
C ILE A 89 3.35 1.31 3.50
N MET A 90 4.57 1.23 4.05
CA MET A 90 5.64 0.48 3.41
C MET A 90 5.54 -1.00 3.78
N ILE A 91 5.85 -1.86 2.82
CA ILE A 91 5.94 -3.31 3.05
C ILE A 91 7.42 -3.68 2.94
N THR A 92 7.94 -4.41 3.91
CA THR A 92 9.37 -4.69 3.96
C THR A 92 9.65 -6.16 4.27
N ALA A 93 10.73 -6.68 3.71
CA ALA A 93 11.29 -7.96 4.10
C ALA A 93 12.33 -7.73 5.21
N ALA A 94 12.72 -8.79 5.89
CA ALA A 94 13.75 -8.72 6.92
C ALA A 94 15.04 -8.16 6.32
N GLY A 95 15.78 -7.37 7.10
CA GLY A 95 17.07 -6.86 6.69
C GLY A 95 17.06 -5.52 5.97
N GLN A 96 15.92 -4.85 5.90
CA GLN A 96 15.80 -3.58 5.19
C GLN A 96 15.53 -2.39 6.11
N GLN A 97 15.99 -2.45 7.36
CA GLN A 97 15.71 -1.43 8.36
C GLN A 97 16.15 -0.03 7.94
N HIS A 98 17.30 0.09 7.28
CA HIS A 98 17.77 1.41 6.84
C HIS A 98 16.84 2.07 5.83
N LYS A 99 16.23 1.28 4.95
CA LYS A 99 15.26 1.79 3.99
C LYS A 99 13.93 2.14 4.63
N VAL A 100 13.53 1.40 5.66
CA VAL A 100 12.33 1.71 6.45
C VAL A 100 12.51 3.08 7.12
N ILE A 101 13.66 3.31 7.75
CA ILE A 101 13.93 4.59 8.41
C ILE A 101 13.88 5.72 7.40
N GLU A 102 14.50 5.55 6.23
CA GLU A 102 14.45 6.55 5.17
C GLU A 102 13.01 6.84 4.75
N ALA A 103 12.21 5.80 4.55
CA ALA A 103 10.81 5.96 4.12
C ALA A 103 9.99 6.71 5.17
N LEU A 104 10.18 6.40 6.45
CA LEU A 104 9.47 7.12 7.51
C LEU A 104 9.82 8.59 7.53
N LYS A 105 11.11 8.93 7.30
CA LYS A 105 11.54 10.32 7.19
C LYS A 105 10.93 11.03 5.99
N LEU A 106 10.63 10.29 4.92
CA LEU A 106 10.01 10.83 3.71
C LEU A 106 8.50 10.94 3.81
N GLY A 107 7.92 10.50 4.92
CA GLY A 107 6.50 10.68 5.18
C GLY A 107 5.64 9.44 5.11
N ALA A 108 6.23 8.24 5.02
CA ALA A 108 5.44 7.01 5.15
C ALA A 108 4.83 6.97 6.55
N LYS A 109 3.59 6.51 6.67
CA LYS A 109 2.89 6.48 7.95
C LYS A 109 3.31 5.31 8.81
N ARG A 110 3.49 4.14 8.20
CA ARG A 110 3.76 2.89 8.90
C ARG A 110 4.56 1.98 8.00
N PHE A 111 5.06 0.89 8.57
CA PHE A 111 5.61 -0.21 7.78
C PHE A 111 5.09 -1.53 8.33
N ILE A 112 5.01 -2.53 7.45
CA ILE A 112 4.56 -3.87 7.79
C ILE A 112 5.62 -4.83 7.25
N THR A 113 6.01 -5.80 8.09
CA THR A 113 7.05 -6.76 7.73
C THR A 113 6.45 -8.05 7.17
N LYS A 114 7.07 -8.58 6.12
CA LYS A 114 6.73 -9.91 5.62
C LYS A 114 7.41 -10.97 6.51
N PRO A 115 6.81 -12.14 6.71
CA PRO A 115 5.52 -12.59 6.18
C PRO A 115 4.35 -11.89 6.87
N PHE A 116 3.23 -11.81 6.14
CA PHE A 116 2.09 -11.04 6.62
C PHE A 116 1.39 -11.72 7.80
N ASP A 117 1.02 -10.88 8.78
CA ASP A 117 0.13 -11.26 9.86
C ASP A 117 -1.15 -10.45 9.69
N LYS A 118 -2.27 -11.13 9.53
CA LYS A 118 -3.57 -10.52 9.26
C LYS A 118 -3.93 -9.46 10.30
N GLU A 119 -3.76 -9.75 11.58
CA GLU A 119 -4.13 -8.83 12.64
C GLU A 119 -3.27 -7.57 12.62
N GLU A 120 -1.97 -7.73 12.36
CA GLU A 120 -1.07 -6.59 12.26
C GLU A 120 -1.43 -5.70 11.08
N ILE A 121 -1.72 -6.31 9.91
CA ILE A 121 -2.10 -5.56 8.72
C ILE A 121 -3.35 -4.73 8.99
N LEU A 122 -4.40 -5.37 9.51
CA LEU A 122 -5.68 -4.69 9.72
C LEU A 122 -5.57 -3.59 10.77
N LYS A 123 -4.78 -3.81 11.81
CA LYS A 123 -4.56 -2.81 12.83
C LYS A 123 -3.86 -1.57 12.25
N ASN A 124 -2.81 -1.78 11.46
CA ASN A 124 -2.08 -0.67 10.84
C ASN A 124 -2.95 0.12 9.85
N ILE A 125 -3.72 -0.58 9.03
CA ILE A 125 -4.63 0.06 8.08
C ILE A 125 -5.64 0.93 8.82
N GLU A 126 -6.26 0.38 9.84
CA GLU A 126 -7.28 1.05 10.63
C GLU A 126 -6.72 2.30 11.30
N GLU A 127 -5.55 2.19 11.93
CA GLU A 127 -4.93 3.32 12.62
C GLU A 127 -4.52 4.43 11.65
N VAL A 128 -4.05 4.08 10.47
CA VAL A 128 -3.67 5.08 9.45
C VAL A 128 -4.90 5.81 8.93
N LEU A 129 -6.02 5.10 8.75
CA LEU A 129 -7.25 5.73 8.28
C LEU A 129 -7.85 6.67 9.32
N GLU A 130 -7.71 6.34 10.61
CA GLU A 130 -8.22 7.18 11.70
C GLU A 130 -7.36 8.41 11.92
N GLY A 131 -6.08 8.29 11.67
CA GLY A 131 -5.13 9.38 11.82
C GLY A 131 -5.16 10.33 10.65
#